data_c819d6090eb5532fbae488f22b120ed5
#
_entry.id   c819d6090eb5532fbae488f22b120ed5
#
_cell.length_a   1.000
_cell.length_b   1.000
_cell.length_c   1.000
_cell.angle_alpha   90.00
_cell.angle_beta   90.00
_cell.angle_gamma   90.00
#
_symmetry.space_group_name_H-M   'P 1'
#
loop_
_entity.id
_entity.type
_entity.pdbx_description
1 polymer ?
#
loop_
_entity_poly.entity_id
_entity_poly.type
_entity_poly.pdbx_seq_one_letter_code
_entity_poly.pdbx_strand_id
1 'polypeptide(L)'
;LKEVVILGAGYAGLRALHRLQAQSNSSFHITLVDRNDYHYEATDLHEVAAGTQTREKITYAIKDVINPSVTTFIQATVEKINRDRQEIDLKNGQKLHYDYLIVSLGFRSESFGIPGVEEHALEMVDVETAEKVYQHLVSQMKDYTHTHNPASLRVVVCGAGFTGIELLGALCDARRHLASIAGVEPQELEFYCVEAVTRLLPMFDEELADYGISHLKNWGVKFLTGKPIKAIKPDTVVYQEDKETGTTKNLTAKTIIWTTGVSGSRVMEVSGFKQRRGRVMVADDLTDPEYSNVYIIGDVSAVMNAQNNRPYPTTAQIALKMGDQAAKNLLAQLKGEKGDKFTFESAGSVASIGNTHAFGLVGKTAIKGYPASFVKKAIMDKSLLATGGLKEMFAKGRFDLYH
;
A
#
# COMPACT_ATOMS: atom_id res chain seq x y z
N LEU A 1 7.18 8.49 34.13
CA LEU A 1 6.45 7.97 32.96
C LEU A 1 7.47 7.48 31.93
N LYS A 2 7.20 6.32 31.33
CA LYS A 2 7.97 5.84 30.20
C LYS A 2 7.47 6.51 28.92
N GLU A 3 8.41 6.89 28.03
CA GLU A 3 8.08 7.45 26.74
C GLU A 3 8.04 6.36 25.67
N VAL A 4 6.86 6.17 25.08
CA VAL A 4 6.65 5.27 23.96
C VAL A 4 6.47 6.11 22.69
N VAL A 5 7.36 5.97 21.74
CA VAL A 5 7.26 6.69 20.47
C VAL A 5 6.80 5.73 19.37
N ILE A 6 5.79 6.14 18.61
CA ILE A 6 5.29 5.42 17.43
C ILE A 6 5.61 6.27 16.20
N LEU A 7 6.35 5.72 15.26
CA LEU A 7 6.69 6.36 13.99
C LEU A 7 5.83 5.77 12.85
N GLY A 8 4.96 6.60 12.31
CA GLY A 8 4.03 6.24 11.24
C GLY A 8 2.61 5.92 11.74
N ALA A 9 1.63 6.59 11.14
CA ALA A 9 0.20 6.43 11.40
C ALA A 9 -0.52 5.65 10.29
N GLY A 10 0.14 4.62 9.74
CA GLY A 10 -0.45 3.63 8.87
C GLY A 10 -1.23 2.55 9.63
N TYR A 11 -1.58 1.46 8.97
CA TYR A 11 -2.34 0.36 9.59
C TYR A 11 -1.67 -0.19 10.85
N ALA A 12 -0.38 -0.50 10.78
CA ALA A 12 0.34 -1.09 11.90
C ALA A 12 0.48 -0.10 13.08
N GLY A 13 0.89 1.15 12.80
CA GLY A 13 1.10 2.17 13.81
C GLY A 13 -0.18 2.58 14.54
N LEU A 14 -1.26 2.84 13.81
CA LEU A 14 -2.55 3.18 14.41
C LEU A 14 -3.17 2.01 15.17
N ARG A 15 -2.98 0.78 14.69
CA ARG A 15 -3.46 -0.39 15.44
C ARG A 15 -2.72 -0.55 16.76
N ALA A 16 -1.40 -0.37 16.76
CA ALA A 16 -0.60 -0.36 17.98
C ALA A 16 -1.03 0.77 18.93
N LEU A 17 -1.22 1.99 18.41
CA LEU A 17 -1.72 3.13 19.16
C LEU A 17 -3.05 2.83 19.85
N HIS A 18 -4.02 2.30 19.10
CA HIS A 18 -5.33 1.93 19.65
C HIS A 18 -5.23 0.97 20.84
N ARG A 19 -4.39 -0.07 20.69
CA ARG A 19 -4.19 -1.04 21.76
C ARG A 19 -3.52 -0.45 22.99
N LEU A 20 -2.52 0.39 22.79
CA LEU A 20 -1.79 1.04 23.90
C LEU A 20 -2.67 2.06 24.61
N GLN A 21 -3.42 2.88 23.89
CA GLN A 21 -4.34 3.85 24.49
C GLN A 21 -5.42 3.18 25.35
N ALA A 22 -5.94 2.02 24.92
CA ALA A 22 -6.95 1.27 25.67
C ALA A 22 -6.43 0.69 27.01
N GLN A 23 -5.12 0.54 27.16
CA GLN A 23 -4.47 -0.01 28.35
C GLN A 23 -3.65 1.02 29.13
N SER A 24 -3.79 2.30 28.76
CA SER A 24 -3.07 3.37 29.41
C SER A 24 -3.55 3.58 30.84
N ASN A 25 -2.63 3.35 31.77
CA ASN A 25 -2.86 3.44 33.23
C ASN A 25 -1.87 4.39 33.90
N SER A 26 -1.47 5.48 33.24
CA SER A 26 -0.49 6.46 33.72
C SER A 26 0.95 5.94 33.90
N SER A 27 1.29 4.76 33.42
CA SER A 27 2.66 4.23 33.48
C SER A 27 3.54 4.69 32.32
N PHE A 28 2.94 5.11 31.22
CA PHE A 28 3.63 5.58 30.02
C PHE A 28 2.85 6.69 29.31
N HIS A 29 3.57 7.47 28.52
CA HIS A 29 3.02 8.45 27.58
C HIS A 29 3.38 8.03 26.16
N ILE A 30 2.51 8.33 25.18
CA ILE A 30 2.70 7.98 23.78
C ILE A 30 2.95 9.25 22.98
N THR A 31 4.00 9.24 22.16
CA THR A 31 4.21 10.24 21.11
C THR A 31 4.05 9.58 19.76
N LEU A 32 3.02 9.97 19.00
CA LEU A 32 2.80 9.52 17.63
C LEU A 32 3.39 10.55 16.66
N VAL A 33 4.20 10.09 15.72
CA VAL A 33 4.81 10.93 14.68
C VAL A 33 4.38 10.45 13.31
N ASP A 34 3.88 11.34 12.49
CA ASP A 34 3.61 11.10 11.07
C ASP A 34 3.85 12.38 10.26
N ARG A 35 4.25 12.24 9.01
CA ARG A 35 4.43 13.39 8.10
C ARG A 35 3.11 14.07 7.74
N ASN A 36 2.01 13.29 7.77
CA ASN A 36 0.67 13.74 7.49
C ASN A 36 -0.13 13.91 8.78
N ASP A 37 -1.10 14.80 8.80
CA ASP A 37 -2.06 14.94 9.89
C ASP A 37 -3.31 14.05 9.72
N TYR A 38 -3.28 13.16 8.72
CA TYR A 38 -4.33 12.21 8.37
C TYR A 38 -3.79 10.81 8.17
N HIS A 39 -4.64 9.83 8.47
CA HIS A 39 -4.48 8.44 8.00
C HIS A 39 -5.17 8.27 6.65
N TYR A 40 -4.67 7.37 5.82
CA TYR A 40 -5.33 6.97 4.57
C TYR A 40 -5.39 5.46 4.42
N GLU A 41 -6.49 5.00 3.80
CA GLU A 41 -6.68 3.60 3.45
C GLU A 41 -5.84 3.27 2.20
N ALA A 42 -4.64 2.74 2.40
CA ALA A 42 -3.70 2.44 1.33
C ALA A 42 -4.23 1.38 0.35
N THR A 43 -5.17 0.55 0.79
CA THR A 43 -5.85 -0.44 -0.05
C THR A 43 -6.82 0.17 -1.05
N ASP A 44 -7.12 1.48 -0.95
CA ASP A 44 -8.09 2.20 -1.79
C ASP A 44 -7.44 3.26 -2.69
N LEU A 45 -6.12 3.36 -2.70
CA LEU A 45 -5.38 4.34 -3.51
C LEU A 45 -5.70 4.23 -5.00
N HIS A 46 -5.94 3.03 -5.50
CA HIS A 46 -6.29 2.78 -6.90
C HIS A 46 -7.59 3.47 -7.32
N GLU A 47 -8.56 3.62 -6.42
CA GLU A 47 -9.80 4.33 -6.71
C GLU A 47 -9.58 5.84 -6.80
N VAL A 48 -8.74 6.41 -5.96
CA VAL A 48 -8.35 7.83 -6.03
C VAL A 48 -7.55 8.09 -7.32
N ALA A 49 -6.62 7.20 -7.66
CA ALA A 49 -5.82 7.31 -8.88
C ALA A 49 -6.67 7.27 -10.15
N ALA A 50 -7.71 6.46 -10.19
CA ALA A 50 -8.65 6.40 -11.32
C ALA A 50 -9.74 7.49 -11.26
N GLY A 51 -9.91 8.17 -10.13
CA GLY A 51 -10.95 9.18 -9.93
C GLY A 51 -12.33 8.62 -9.59
N THR A 52 -12.43 7.36 -9.21
CA THR A 52 -13.71 6.73 -8.82
C THR A 52 -14.04 6.95 -7.34
N GLN A 53 -13.08 7.38 -6.55
CA GLN A 53 -13.26 7.85 -5.18
C GLN A 53 -12.47 9.13 -4.94
N THR A 54 -12.92 9.93 -3.97
CA THR A 54 -12.21 11.12 -3.55
C THR A 54 -11.26 10.83 -2.40
N ARG A 55 -10.27 11.70 -2.21
CA ARG A 55 -9.35 11.69 -1.08
C ARG A 55 -10.09 11.64 0.27
N GLU A 56 -11.15 12.44 0.41
CA GLU A 56 -11.93 12.57 1.64
C GLU A 56 -12.59 11.25 2.04
N LYS A 57 -12.91 10.40 1.08
CA LYS A 57 -13.54 9.10 1.34
C LYS A 57 -12.58 8.08 1.95
N ILE A 58 -11.29 8.18 1.62
CA ILE A 58 -10.27 7.23 2.08
C ILE A 58 -9.35 7.76 3.18
N THR A 59 -9.60 8.98 3.67
CA THR A 59 -8.79 9.61 4.72
C THR A 59 -9.62 10.01 5.93
N TYR A 60 -8.98 10.07 7.09
CA TYR A 60 -9.52 10.71 8.29
C TYR A 60 -8.39 11.34 9.10
N ALA A 61 -8.72 12.37 9.89
CA ALA A 61 -7.72 13.10 10.67
C ALA A 61 -7.19 12.26 11.82
N ILE A 62 -5.86 12.27 12.02
CA ILE A 62 -5.20 11.55 13.13
C ILE A 62 -5.72 12.06 14.48
N LYS A 63 -5.99 13.36 14.61
CA LYS A 63 -6.54 13.94 15.83
C LYS A 63 -7.88 13.32 16.29
N ASP A 64 -8.62 12.72 15.37
CA ASP A 64 -9.91 12.08 15.68
C ASP A 64 -9.77 10.72 16.35
N VAL A 65 -8.59 10.11 16.31
CA VAL A 65 -8.32 8.78 16.85
C VAL A 65 -7.33 8.77 18.02
N ILE A 66 -6.73 9.91 18.36
CA ILE A 66 -5.85 10.03 19.52
C ILE A 66 -6.64 10.37 20.80
N ASN A 67 -6.19 9.81 21.90
CA ASN A 67 -6.61 10.24 23.23
C ASN A 67 -5.59 11.27 23.76
N PRO A 68 -5.92 12.59 23.80
CA PRO A 68 -4.96 13.61 24.14
C PRO A 68 -4.50 13.59 25.61
N SER A 69 -5.15 12.81 26.47
CA SER A 69 -4.72 12.64 27.87
C SER A 69 -3.50 11.74 28.00
N VAL A 70 -3.20 10.91 27.00
CA VAL A 70 -2.11 9.91 27.02
C VAL A 70 -1.25 9.93 25.78
N THR A 71 -1.67 10.65 24.73
CA THR A 71 -1.00 10.68 23.44
C THR A 71 -0.78 12.10 22.96
N THR A 72 0.45 12.42 22.57
CA THR A 72 0.81 13.63 21.83
C THR A 72 1.04 13.26 20.37
N PHE A 73 0.46 14.02 19.44
CA PHE A 73 0.72 13.89 18.02
C PHE A 73 1.69 14.97 17.55
N ILE A 74 2.70 14.56 16.80
CA ILE A 74 3.68 15.46 16.16
C ILE A 74 3.64 15.22 14.66
N GLN A 75 3.21 16.22 13.90
CA GLN A 75 3.30 16.20 12.45
C GLN A 75 4.71 16.56 12.01
N ALA A 76 5.50 15.56 11.66
CA ALA A 76 6.87 15.73 11.18
C ALA A 76 7.35 14.52 10.40
N THR A 77 8.33 14.76 9.54
CA THR A 77 9.03 13.69 8.81
C THR A 77 10.21 13.19 9.65
N VAL A 78 10.30 11.88 9.81
CA VAL A 78 11.44 11.22 10.45
C VAL A 78 12.62 11.19 9.48
N GLU A 79 13.78 11.64 9.91
CA GLU A 79 15.01 11.59 9.13
C GLU A 79 15.93 10.44 9.53
N LYS A 80 16.11 10.24 10.83
CA LYS A 80 17.06 9.25 11.34
C LYS A 80 16.66 8.75 12.72
N ILE A 81 16.99 7.51 13.01
CA ILE A 81 16.83 6.87 14.31
C ILE A 81 18.22 6.50 14.83
N ASN A 82 18.57 6.99 16.01
CA ASN A 82 19.78 6.60 16.72
C ASN A 82 19.41 5.67 17.88
N ARG A 83 19.59 4.37 17.68
CA ARG A 83 19.19 3.34 18.66
C ARG A 83 20.06 3.35 19.92
N ASP A 84 21.35 3.67 19.78
CA ASP A 84 22.29 3.73 20.93
C ASP A 84 21.94 4.85 21.89
N ARG A 85 21.52 6.01 21.35
CA ARG A 85 21.12 7.18 22.15
C ARG A 85 19.64 7.21 22.47
N GLN A 86 18.86 6.29 21.90
CA GLN A 86 17.40 6.30 21.99
C GLN A 86 16.79 7.65 21.53
N GLU A 87 17.30 8.18 20.43
CA GLU A 87 16.91 9.48 19.86
C GLU A 87 16.39 9.31 18.42
N ILE A 88 15.47 10.19 18.05
CA ILE A 88 14.90 10.29 16.71
C ILE A 88 15.10 11.71 16.22
N ASP A 89 15.72 11.86 15.06
CA ASP A 89 15.91 13.14 14.39
C ASP A 89 14.72 13.37 13.43
N LEU A 90 14.07 14.51 13.56
CA LEU A 90 12.99 14.96 12.70
C LEU A 90 13.47 16.05 11.73
N LYS A 91 12.90 16.09 10.53
CA LYS A 91 13.27 17.04 9.47
C LYS A 91 13.14 18.52 9.88
N ASN A 92 12.28 18.83 10.84
CA ASN A 92 12.13 20.19 11.38
C ASN A 92 13.24 20.56 12.40
N GLY A 93 14.24 19.71 12.61
CA GLY A 93 15.34 19.90 13.56
C GLY A 93 15.03 19.48 14.99
N GLN A 94 13.80 19.06 15.27
CA GLN A 94 13.43 18.55 16.60
C GLN A 94 14.02 17.15 16.80
N LYS A 95 14.43 16.88 18.04
CA LYS A 95 14.85 15.56 18.50
C LYS A 95 13.86 15.02 19.50
N LEU A 96 13.52 13.74 19.37
CA LEU A 96 12.69 13.03 20.32
C LEU A 96 13.52 11.97 21.04
N HIS A 97 13.26 11.79 22.32
CA HIS A 97 13.82 10.70 23.11
C HIS A 97 12.73 9.65 23.37
N TYR A 98 13.10 8.38 23.44
CA TYR A 98 12.18 7.28 23.73
C TYR A 98 12.76 6.28 24.74
N ASP A 99 11.93 5.68 25.57
CA ASP A 99 12.23 4.46 26.31
C ASP A 99 11.91 3.22 25.46
N TYR A 100 10.79 3.27 24.72
CA TYR A 100 10.33 2.25 23.79
C TYR A 100 9.96 2.88 22.47
N LEU A 101 10.30 2.20 21.39
CA LEU A 101 10.05 2.67 20.03
C LEU A 101 9.26 1.63 19.22
N ILE A 102 8.23 2.09 18.49
CA ILE A 102 7.56 1.31 17.47
C ILE A 102 7.79 1.99 16.13
N VAL A 103 8.50 1.31 15.23
CA VAL A 103 8.77 1.79 13.87
C VAL A 103 7.77 1.15 12.91
N SER A 104 6.94 1.98 12.29
CA SER A 104 5.91 1.57 11.32
C SER A 104 5.84 2.52 10.13
N LEU A 105 7.00 2.81 9.54
CA LEU A 105 7.19 3.85 8.52
C LEU A 105 6.74 3.46 7.10
N GLY A 106 6.08 2.31 6.96
CA GLY A 106 5.45 1.92 5.70
C GLY A 106 6.43 1.52 4.59
N PHE A 107 6.07 1.86 3.36
CA PHE A 107 6.76 1.44 2.15
C PHE A 107 6.97 2.60 1.18
N ARG A 108 7.82 2.35 0.20
CA ARG A 108 8.04 3.21 -0.98
C ARG A 108 7.98 2.38 -2.25
N SER A 109 7.86 3.04 -3.39
CA SER A 109 7.96 2.41 -4.69
C SER A 109 9.37 1.83 -4.91
N GLU A 110 9.46 0.72 -5.63
CA GLU A 110 10.70 0.04 -5.98
C GLU A 110 10.88 0.00 -7.49
N SER A 111 11.91 0.67 -7.99
CA SER A 111 12.23 0.72 -9.42
C SER A 111 13.07 -0.45 -9.91
N PHE A 112 13.61 -1.26 -9.00
CA PHE A 112 14.57 -2.35 -9.30
C PHE A 112 15.80 -1.89 -10.10
N GLY A 113 16.14 -0.60 -10.08
CA GLY A 113 17.21 -0.03 -10.86
C GLY A 113 16.92 0.04 -12.37
N ILE A 114 15.66 -0.13 -12.79
CA ILE A 114 15.26 -0.02 -14.19
C ILE A 114 15.36 1.46 -14.61
N PRO A 115 16.14 1.77 -15.68
CA PRO A 115 16.36 3.14 -16.11
C PRO A 115 15.05 3.87 -16.46
N GLY A 116 14.92 5.10 -15.99
CA GLY A 116 13.83 6.01 -16.34
C GLY A 116 12.53 5.81 -15.57
N VAL A 117 12.43 4.82 -14.68
CA VAL A 117 11.21 4.59 -13.89
C VAL A 117 10.91 5.80 -13.00
N GLU A 118 11.90 6.29 -12.26
CA GLU A 118 11.71 7.41 -11.32
C GLU A 118 11.42 8.73 -12.04
N GLU A 119 11.96 8.92 -13.27
CA GLU A 119 11.83 10.15 -14.04
C GLU A 119 10.57 10.21 -14.91
N HIS A 120 10.08 9.06 -15.39
CA HIS A 120 9.08 9.01 -16.45
C HIS A 120 7.82 8.19 -16.13
N ALA A 121 7.80 7.46 -15.04
CA ALA A 121 6.62 6.75 -14.56
C ALA A 121 5.99 7.47 -13.36
N LEU A 122 4.67 7.32 -13.24
CA LEU A 122 3.91 7.78 -12.08
C LEU A 122 3.86 6.66 -11.04
N GLU A 123 4.21 6.95 -9.81
CA GLU A 123 4.04 6.03 -8.69
C GLU A 123 2.65 6.18 -8.04
N MET A 124 2.21 5.18 -7.31
CA MET A 124 0.96 5.18 -6.58
C MET A 124 1.18 4.53 -5.21
N VAL A 125 1.73 5.29 -4.27
CA VAL A 125 2.16 4.80 -2.94
C VAL A 125 1.50 5.52 -1.77
N ASP A 126 0.92 6.69 -2.02
CA ASP A 126 0.18 7.49 -1.05
C ASP A 126 -0.93 8.30 -1.72
N VAL A 127 -1.69 9.04 -0.94
CA VAL A 127 -2.82 9.84 -1.46
C VAL A 127 -2.36 10.89 -2.45
N GLU A 128 -1.24 11.55 -2.18
CA GLU A 128 -0.72 12.62 -3.06
C GLU A 128 -0.30 12.05 -4.42
N THR A 129 0.40 10.93 -4.44
CA THR A 129 0.79 10.28 -5.70
C THR A 129 -0.41 9.72 -6.45
N ALA A 130 -1.41 9.17 -5.75
CA ALA A 130 -2.67 8.73 -6.38
C ALA A 130 -3.43 9.90 -7.01
N GLU A 131 -3.55 11.03 -6.31
CA GLU A 131 -4.15 12.26 -6.87
C GLU A 131 -3.39 12.78 -8.08
N LYS A 132 -2.06 12.72 -8.08
CA LYS A 132 -1.23 13.10 -9.24
C LYS A 132 -1.51 12.21 -10.44
N VAL A 133 -1.72 10.91 -10.24
CA VAL A 133 -2.13 10.00 -11.32
C VAL A 133 -3.45 10.47 -11.92
N TYR A 134 -4.45 10.74 -11.11
CA TYR A 134 -5.76 11.20 -11.61
C TYR A 134 -5.66 12.56 -12.32
N GLN A 135 -4.97 13.52 -11.74
CA GLN A 135 -4.74 14.84 -12.37
C GLN A 135 -4.03 14.70 -13.73
N HIS A 136 -3.04 13.82 -13.81
CA HIS A 136 -2.34 13.53 -15.06
C HIS A 136 -3.28 12.90 -16.10
N LEU A 137 -4.09 11.91 -15.71
CA LEU A 137 -5.10 11.31 -16.60
C LEU A 137 -6.03 12.36 -17.18
N VAL A 138 -6.60 13.22 -16.34
CA VAL A 138 -7.48 14.32 -16.76
C VAL A 138 -6.76 15.28 -17.71
N SER A 139 -5.52 15.64 -17.37
CA SER A 139 -4.68 16.51 -18.23
C SER A 139 -4.45 15.90 -19.61
N GLN A 140 -4.16 14.60 -19.70
CA GLN A 140 -3.96 13.92 -20.98
C GLN A 140 -5.25 13.81 -21.80
N MET A 141 -6.39 13.61 -21.15
CA MET A 141 -7.69 13.63 -21.83
C MET A 141 -7.99 15.01 -22.43
N LYS A 142 -7.71 16.08 -21.69
CA LYS A 142 -7.83 17.47 -22.18
C LYS A 142 -6.84 17.77 -23.31
N ASP A 143 -5.59 17.33 -23.17
CA ASP A 143 -4.55 17.53 -24.21
C ASP A 143 -4.97 16.88 -25.54
N TYR A 144 -5.60 15.71 -25.49
CA TYR A 144 -6.10 15.03 -26.68
C TYR A 144 -7.06 15.89 -27.51
N THR A 145 -7.91 16.70 -26.87
CA THR A 145 -8.87 17.57 -27.57
C THR A 145 -8.17 18.59 -28.48
N HIS A 146 -6.91 18.92 -28.22
CA HIS A 146 -6.11 19.86 -29.01
C HIS A 146 -5.12 19.16 -29.94
N THR A 147 -4.48 18.11 -29.47
CA THR A 147 -3.37 17.45 -30.19
C THR A 147 -3.83 16.27 -31.06
N HIS A 148 -4.93 15.63 -30.69
CA HIS A 148 -5.40 14.37 -31.28
C HIS A 148 -4.32 13.28 -31.28
N ASN A 149 -3.38 13.36 -30.31
CA ASN A 149 -2.34 12.36 -30.16
C ASN A 149 -2.90 11.10 -29.50
N PRO A 150 -2.94 9.95 -30.19
CA PRO A 150 -3.52 8.73 -29.64
C PRO A 150 -2.79 8.22 -28.38
N ALA A 151 -1.53 8.60 -28.18
CA ALA A 151 -0.81 8.24 -26.96
C ALA A 151 -1.40 8.88 -25.69
N SER A 152 -2.13 10.00 -25.82
CA SER A 152 -2.85 10.63 -24.71
C SER A 152 -4.01 9.78 -24.20
N LEU A 153 -4.61 8.95 -25.05
CA LEU A 153 -5.70 8.03 -24.72
C LEU A 153 -5.21 6.67 -24.19
N ARG A 154 -3.89 6.46 -24.17
CA ARG A 154 -3.30 5.17 -23.77
C ARG A 154 -2.71 5.24 -22.36
N VAL A 155 -3.12 4.30 -21.52
CA VAL A 155 -2.64 4.13 -20.16
C VAL A 155 -1.93 2.79 -20.05
N VAL A 156 -0.71 2.79 -19.53
CA VAL A 156 0.05 1.57 -19.26
C VAL A 156 0.24 1.41 -17.77
N VAL A 157 -0.25 0.31 -17.24
CA VAL A 157 -0.01 -0.12 -15.84
C VAL A 157 1.13 -1.13 -15.86
N CYS A 158 2.21 -0.81 -15.17
CA CYS A 158 3.39 -1.67 -15.06
C CYS A 158 3.24 -2.54 -13.82
N GLY A 159 3.02 -3.84 -14.02
CA GLY A 159 2.83 -4.83 -12.96
C GLY A 159 1.38 -5.32 -12.85
N ALA A 160 1.23 -6.65 -12.74
CA ALA A 160 -0.05 -7.35 -12.62
C ALA A 160 -0.24 -8.00 -11.23
N GLY A 161 0.33 -7.40 -10.18
CA GLY A 161 0.01 -7.73 -8.80
C GLY A 161 -1.38 -7.19 -8.40
N PHE A 162 -1.79 -7.37 -7.14
CA PHE A 162 -3.07 -6.84 -6.64
C PHE A 162 -3.28 -5.37 -6.97
N THR A 163 -2.28 -4.54 -6.71
CA THR A 163 -2.36 -3.08 -6.95
C THR A 163 -2.63 -2.77 -8.42
N GLY A 164 -1.92 -3.40 -9.35
CA GLY A 164 -2.11 -3.21 -10.79
C GLY A 164 -3.47 -3.69 -11.28
N ILE A 165 -3.91 -4.86 -10.82
CA ILE A 165 -5.21 -5.44 -11.16
C ILE A 165 -6.37 -4.58 -10.64
N GLU A 166 -6.30 -4.13 -9.40
CA GLU A 166 -7.31 -3.26 -8.80
C GLU A 166 -7.36 -1.90 -9.49
N LEU A 167 -6.20 -1.32 -9.83
CA LEU A 167 -6.13 -0.08 -10.61
C LEU A 167 -6.76 -0.23 -12.00
N LEU A 168 -6.47 -1.30 -12.70
CA LEU A 168 -7.06 -1.58 -14.02
C LEU A 168 -8.60 -1.69 -13.94
N GLY A 169 -9.11 -2.34 -12.91
CA GLY A 169 -10.56 -2.41 -12.67
C GLY A 169 -11.17 -1.03 -12.42
N ALA A 170 -10.54 -0.21 -11.60
CA ALA A 170 -10.99 1.16 -11.33
C ALA A 170 -10.91 2.06 -12.59
N LEU A 171 -9.87 1.91 -13.41
CA LEU A 171 -9.75 2.59 -14.70
C LEU A 171 -10.86 2.20 -15.66
N CYS A 172 -11.27 0.92 -15.69
CA CYS A 172 -12.41 0.47 -16.47
C CYS A 172 -13.72 1.14 -16.04
N ASP A 173 -13.94 1.29 -14.72
CA ASP A 173 -15.10 2.02 -14.19
C ASP A 173 -15.05 3.51 -14.58
N ALA A 174 -13.86 4.12 -14.54
CA ALA A 174 -13.66 5.52 -14.88
C ALA A 174 -13.68 5.81 -16.38
N ARG A 175 -13.67 4.79 -17.24
CA ARG A 175 -13.48 4.92 -18.70
C ARG A 175 -14.48 5.88 -19.35
N ARG A 176 -15.74 5.81 -19.01
CA ARG A 176 -16.77 6.71 -19.57
C ARG A 176 -16.53 8.17 -19.21
N HIS A 177 -16.17 8.41 -17.97
CA HIS A 177 -15.88 9.76 -17.49
C HIS A 177 -14.63 10.33 -18.18
N LEU A 178 -13.54 9.56 -18.22
CA LEU A 178 -12.30 9.99 -18.90
C LEU A 178 -12.53 10.22 -20.41
N ALA A 179 -13.26 9.35 -21.08
CA ALA A 179 -13.60 9.49 -22.48
C ALA A 179 -14.43 10.76 -22.76
N SER A 180 -15.38 11.09 -21.87
CA SER A 180 -16.16 12.32 -21.98
C SER A 180 -15.31 13.58 -21.91
N ILE A 181 -14.24 13.58 -21.11
CA ILE A 181 -13.29 14.71 -21.05
C ILE A 181 -12.52 14.85 -22.35
N ALA A 182 -12.11 13.74 -22.97
CA ALA A 182 -11.39 13.74 -24.24
C ALA A 182 -12.30 13.97 -25.46
N GLY A 183 -13.61 13.88 -25.28
CA GLY A 183 -14.58 13.99 -26.39
C GLY A 183 -14.56 12.79 -27.34
N VAL A 184 -14.31 11.59 -26.82
CA VAL A 184 -14.20 10.34 -27.60
C VAL A 184 -15.15 9.27 -27.05
N GLU A 185 -15.33 8.19 -27.82
CA GLU A 185 -16.05 7.03 -27.35
C GLU A 185 -15.21 6.25 -26.31
N PRO A 186 -15.84 5.62 -25.31
CA PRO A 186 -15.12 4.92 -24.24
C PRO A 186 -14.11 3.88 -24.73
N GLN A 187 -14.43 3.17 -25.80
CA GLN A 187 -13.56 2.14 -26.37
C GLN A 187 -12.30 2.68 -27.05
N GLU A 188 -12.20 3.98 -27.28
CA GLU A 188 -11.00 4.61 -27.83
C GLU A 188 -9.89 4.78 -26.78
N LEU A 189 -10.25 4.73 -25.47
CA LEU A 189 -9.25 4.64 -24.41
C LEU A 189 -8.68 3.22 -24.36
N GLU A 190 -7.36 3.14 -24.38
CA GLU A 190 -6.63 1.88 -24.36
C GLU A 190 -5.93 1.69 -23.01
N PHE A 191 -6.22 0.59 -22.33
CA PHE A 191 -5.55 0.21 -21.08
C PHE A 191 -4.70 -1.03 -21.31
N TYR A 192 -3.41 -0.91 -21.01
CA TYR A 192 -2.41 -1.97 -21.09
C TYR A 192 -1.90 -2.33 -19.70
N CYS A 193 -1.60 -3.61 -19.51
CA CYS A 193 -0.81 -4.09 -18.38
C CYS A 193 0.42 -4.80 -18.89
N VAL A 194 1.61 -4.37 -18.46
CA VAL A 194 2.88 -5.00 -18.82
C VAL A 194 3.43 -5.72 -17.59
N GLU A 195 3.68 -7.03 -17.73
CA GLU A 195 4.11 -7.89 -16.63
C GLU A 195 5.25 -8.81 -17.06
N ALA A 196 6.27 -8.91 -16.22
CA ALA A 196 7.47 -9.72 -16.50
C ALA A 196 7.21 -11.22 -16.52
N VAL A 197 6.29 -11.70 -15.67
CA VAL A 197 5.97 -13.12 -15.55
C VAL A 197 4.79 -13.52 -16.43
N THR A 198 4.73 -14.80 -16.77
CA THR A 198 3.64 -15.34 -17.58
C THR A 198 2.44 -15.77 -16.74
N ARG A 199 2.68 -16.35 -15.55
CA ARG A 199 1.65 -16.72 -14.59
C ARG A 199 1.32 -15.55 -13.68
N LEU A 200 0.13 -15.02 -13.83
CA LEU A 200 -0.38 -13.91 -13.00
C LEU A 200 -1.02 -14.44 -11.71
N LEU A 201 -0.92 -13.64 -10.63
CA LEU A 201 -1.56 -13.91 -9.34
C LEU A 201 -1.29 -15.34 -8.81
N PRO A 202 -0.04 -15.72 -8.62
CA PRO A 202 0.34 -17.10 -8.29
C PRO A 202 -0.14 -17.57 -6.90
N MET A 203 -0.67 -16.65 -6.07
CA MET A 203 -1.29 -16.96 -4.79
C MET A 203 -2.68 -17.61 -4.93
N PHE A 204 -3.31 -17.52 -6.09
CA PHE A 204 -4.57 -18.16 -6.41
C PHE A 204 -4.34 -19.40 -7.28
N ASP A 205 -5.30 -20.33 -7.28
CA ASP A 205 -5.32 -21.36 -8.31
C ASP A 205 -5.54 -20.74 -9.70
N GLU A 206 -5.29 -21.52 -10.74
CA GLU A 206 -5.34 -21.06 -12.11
C GLU A 206 -6.75 -20.62 -12.52
N GLU A 207 -7.78 -21.35 -12.11
CA GLU A 207 -9.17 -21.02 -12.42
C GLU A 207 -9.59 -19.68 -11.84
N LEU A 208 -9.24 -19.41 -10.57
CA LEU A 208 -9.58 -18.17 -9.89
C LEU A 208 -8.81 -16.98 -10.46
N ALA A 209 -7.51 -17.14 -10.72
CA ALA A 209 -6.69 -16.11 -11.36
C ALA A 209 -7.21 -15.78 -12.76
N ASP A 210 -7.53 -16.79 -13.56
CA ASP A 210 -8.09 -16.63 -14.92
C ASP A 210 -9.44 -15.94 -14.91
N TYR A 211 -10.27 -16.18 -13.91
CA TYR A 211 -11.53 -15.45 -13.76
C TYR A 211 -11.30 -13.93 -13.72
N GLY A 212 -10.41 -13.46 -12.84
CA GLY A 212 -10.13 -12.03 -12.70
C GLY A 212 -9.49 -11.42 -13.95
N ILE A 213 -8.50 -12.09 -14.51
CA ILE A 213 -7.79 -11.61 -15.71
C ILE A 213 -8.71 -11.60 -16.94
N SER A 214 -9.49 -12.66 -17.15
CA SER A 214 -10.44 -12.73 -18.27
C SER A 214 -11.52 -11.66 -18.16
N HIS A 215 -11.95 -11.33 -16.94
CA HIS A 215 -12.92 -10.26 -16.72
C HIS A 215 -12.39 -8.90 -17.20
N LEU A 216 -11.15 -8.57 -16.84
CA LEU A 216 -10.48 -7.35 -17.30
C LEU A 216 -10.24 -7.37 -18.82
N LYS A 217 -9.84 -8.52 -19.40
CA LYS A 217 -9.71 -8.67 -20.86
C LYS A 217 -11.02 -8.41 -21.58
N ASN A 218 -12.12 -8.95 -21.07
CA ASN A 218 -13.46 -8.72 -21.61
C ASN A 218 -13.87 -7.24 -21.53
N TRP A 219 -13.34 -6.51 -20.56
CA TRP A 219 -13.50 -5.04 -20.46
C TRP A 219 -12.51 -4.26 -21.32
N GLY A 220 -11.72 -4.93 -22.14
CA GLY A 220 -10.83 -4.33 -23.11
C GLY A 220 -9.42 -4.04 -22.60
N VAL A 221 -9.03 -4.56 -21.44
CA VAL A 221 -7.63 -4.45 -20.96
C VAL A 221 -6.73 -5.39 -21.76
N LYS A 222 -5.61 -4.88 -22.24
CA LYS A 222 -4.62 -5.64 -23.02
C LYS A 222 -3.44 -6.02 -22.10
N PHE A 223 -3.23 -7.32 -21.91
CA PHE A 223 -2.15 -7.86 -21.10
C PHE A 223 -0.96 -8.27 -21.94
N LEU A 224 0.21 -7.73 -21.63
CA LEU A 224 1.51 -8.12 -22.16
C LEU A 224 2.26 -8.86 -21.06
N THR A 225 2.12 -10.18 -21.02
CA THR A 225 2.71 -11.05 -20.01
C THR A 225 3.98 -11.72 -20.49
N GLY A 226 4.90 -12.04 -19.57
CA GLY A 226 6.22 -12.54 -19.94
C GLY A 226 7.07 -11.49 -20.65
N LYS A 227 6.81 -10.20 -20.40
CA LYS A 227 7.43 -9.06 -21.04
C LYS A 227 8.15 -8.17 -20.00
N PRO A 228 9.36 -8.51 -19.56
CA PRO A 228 10.10 -7.69 -18.61
C PRO A 228 10.33 -6.28 -19.15
N ILE A 229 10.05 -5.28 -18.33
CA ILE A 229 10.36 -3.89 -18.65
C ILE A 229 11.85 -3.66 -18.51
N LYS A 230 12.48 -3.08 -19.55
CA LYS A 230 13.91 -2.80 -19.59
C LYS A 230 14.24 -1.35 -19.34
N ALA A 231 13.37 -0.45 -19.71
CA ALA A 231 13.50 1.00 -19.47
C ALA A 231 12.15 1.69 -19.59
N ILE A 232 12.02 2.83 -18.94
CA ILE A 232 10.96 3.80 -19.19
C ILE A 232 11.62 5.04 -19.77
N LYS A 233 11.18 5.44 -20.96
CA LYS A 233 11.58 6.67 -21.62
C LYS A 233 10.43 7.66 -21.60
N PRO A 234 10.62 8.94 -21.96
CA PRO A 234 9.48 9.84 -22.11
C PRO A 234 8.39 9.22 -22.99
N ASP A 235 7.18 9.12 -22.44
CA ASP A 235 5.99 8.56 -23.11
C ASP A 235 6.18 7.14 -23.69
N THR A 236 7.13 6.34 -23.18
CA THR A 236 7.46 5.04 -23.77
C THR A 236 7.87 4.02 -22.73
N VAL A 237 7.21 2.85 -22.75
CA VAL A 237 7.64 1.65 -22.05
C VAL A 237 8.44 0.77 -23.01
N VAL A 238 9.70 0.51 -22.66
CA VAL A 238 10.58 -0.41 -23.41
C VAL A 238 10.54 -1.76 -22.72
N TYR A 239 10.05 -2.78 -23.37
CA TYR A 239 9.95 -4.12 -22.83
C TYR A 239 10.63 -5.16 -23.70
N GLN A 240 11.04 -6.25 -23.10
CA GLN A 240 11.62 -7.38 -23.81
C GLN A 240 10.51 -8.22 -24.44
N GLU A 241 10.50 -8.28 -25.76
CA GLU A 241 9.52 -9.05 -26.52
C GLU A 241 9.87 -10.55 -26.54
N ASP A 242 11.14 -10.84 -26.72
CA ASP A 242 11.65 -12.21 -26.81
C ASP A 242 12.83 -12.38 -25.83
N LYS A 243 12.72 -13.37 -24.94
CA LYS A 243 13.76 -13.69 -23.96
C LYS A 243 15.00 -14.33 -24.58
N GLU A 244 14.84 -15.10 -25.66
CA GLU A 244 15.95 -15.82 -26.31
C GLU A 244 16.81 -14.87 -27.13
N THR A 245 16.19 -13.99 -27.89
CA THR A 245 16.91 -13.03 -28.74
C THR A 245 17.26 -11.73 -28.03
N GLY A 246 16.63 -11.45 -26.91
CA GLY A 246 16.77 -10.19 -26.19
C GLY A 246 16.13 -8.99 -26.91
N THR A 247 15.34 -9.24 -27.97
CA THR A 247 14.68 -8.20 -28.76
C THR A 247 13.72 -7.40 -27.89
N THR A 248 13.75 -6.08 -27.99
CA THR A 248 12.88 -5.16 -27.27
C THR A 248 11.85 -4.52 -28.21
N LYS A 249 10.69 -4.15 -27.63
CA LYS A 249 9.66 -3.35 -28.29
C LYS A 249 9.32 -2.13 -27.45
N ASN A 250 8.76 -1.12 -28.09
CA ASN A 250 8.32 0.11 -27.49
C ASN A 250 6.79 0.17 -27.48
N LEU A 251 6.24 0.53 -26.34
CA LEU A 251 4.82 0.86 -26.18
C LEU A 251 4.70 2.33 -25.80
N THR A 252 4.21 3.13 -26.73
CA THR A 252 4.05 4.57 -26.53
C THR A 252 2.75 4.87 -25.81
N ALA A 253 2.83 5.58 -24.69
CA ALA A 253 1.69 6.03 -23.91
C ALA A 253 2.08 7.25 -23.08
N LYS A 254 1.19 8.22 -22.98
CA LYS A 254 1.45 9.43 -22.18
C LYS A 254 1.17 9.22 -20.68
N THR A 255 0.50 8.14 -20.31
CA THR A 255 0.28 7.77 -18.91
C THR A 255 0.90 6.41 -18.65
N ILE A 256 1.96 6.39 -17.83
CA ILE A 256 2.68 5.19 -17.42
C ILE A 256 2.66 5.15 -15.90
N ILE A 257 2.02 4.13 -15.32
CA ILE A 257 1.84 3.99 -13.88
C ILE A 257 2.61 2.78 -13.39
N TRP A 258 3.51 3.01 -12.42
CA TRP A 258 4.36 1.97 -11.86
C TRP A 258 3.73 1.38 -10.60
N THR A 259 3.34 0.12 -10.67
CA THR A 259 2.72 -0.62 -9.56
C THR A 259 3.52 -1.88 -9.17
N THR A 260 4.73 -2.03 -9.70
CA THR A 260 5.53 -3.22 -9.50
C THR A 260 6.53 -3.02 -8.36
N GLY A 261 6.42 -3.85 -7.33
CA GLY A 261 7.33 -3.90 -6.22
C GLY A 261 7.23 -2.74 -5.22
N VAL A 262 7.52 -3.08 -3.99
CA VAL A 262 7.63 -2.13 -2.87
C VAL A 262 8.90 -2.41 -2.09
N SER A 263 9.52 -1.34 -1.58
CA SER A 263 10.60 -1.36 -0.61
C SER A 263 10.12 -0.78 0.72
N GLY A 264 10.85 -1.04 1.79
CA GLY A 264 10.60 -0.39 3.07
C GLY A 264 11.05 1.07 3.08
N SER A 265 11.30 1.61 4.25
CA SER A 265 11.67 3.02 4.42
C SER A 265 13.18 3.24 4.27
N ARG A 266 13.57 4.34 3.63
CA ARG A 266 14.96 4.82 3.58
C ARG A 266 15.50 5.16 4.97
N VAL A 267 14.64 5.54 5.91
CA VAL A 267 15.04 5.80 7.31
C VAL A 267 15.75 4.59 7.90
N MET A 268 15.32 3.37 7.57
CA MET A 268 15.97 2.14 8.06
C MET A 268 17.40 2.00 7.51
N GLU A 269 17.61 2.40 6.25
CA GLU A 269 18.94 2.37 5.61
C GLU A 269 19.90 3.36 6.27
N VAL A 270 19.48 4.64 6.35
CA VAL A 270 20.35 5.72 6.88
C VAL A 270 20.54 5.65 8.38
N SER A 271 19.71 4.90 9.10
CA SER A 271 19.79 4.71 10.55
C SER A 271 20.65 3.51 10.98
N GLY A 272 21.26 2.80 10.02
CA GLY A 272 22.17 1.70 10.29
C GLY A 272 21.49 0.42 10.80
N PHE A 273 20.21 0.23 10.48
CA PHE A 273 19.55 -1.07 10.73
C PHE A 273 20.11 -2.15 9.82
N LYS A 274 20.14 -3.38 10.31
CA LYS A 274 20.43 -4.55 9.47
C LYS A 274 19.23 -4.84 8.58
N GLN A 275 19.25 -4.26 7.39
CA GLN A 275 18.09 -4.21 6.50
C GLN A 275 18.43 -4.66 5.07
N ARG A 276 17.40 -4.97 4.31
CA ARG A 276 17.46 -5.16 2.86
C ARG A 276 16.32 -4.38 2.22
N ARG A 277 16.65 -3.43 1.35
CA ARG A 277 15.67 -2.52 0.69
C ARG A 277 14.73 -1.82 1.69
N GLY A 278 15.29 -1.34 2.81
CA GLY A 278 14.53 -0.64 3.84
C GLY A 278 13.62 -1.52 4.71
N ARG A 279 13.71 -2.85 4.61
CA ARG A 279 13.01 -3.81 5.47
C ARG A 279 14.01 -4.50 6.40
N VAL A 280 13.65 -4.57 7.67
CA VAL A 280 14.48 -5.17 8.72
C VAL A 280 13.97 -6.56 9.07
N MET A 281 14.87 -7.54 9.08
CA MET A 281 14.58 -8.87 9.63
C MET A 281 14.49 -8.75 11.14
N VAL A 282 13.28 -8.91 11.69
CA VAL A 282 13.01 -8.77 13.11
C VAL A 282 13.12 -10.09 13.87
N ALA A 283 13.27 -10.00 15.18
CA ALA A 283 13.15 -11.13 16.07
C ALA A 283 11.71 -11.69 16.09
N ASP A 284 11.53 -12.87 16.65
CA ASP A 284 10.23 -13.57 16.71
C ASP A 284 9.12 -12.76 17.39
N ASP A 285 9.48 -11.87 18.31
CA ASP A 285 8.56 -11.01 19.05
C ASP A 285 8.37 -9.61 18.42
N LEU A 286 8.82 -9.42 17.17
CA LEU A 286 8.79 -8.19 16.40
C LEU A 286 9.79 -7.10 16.85
N THR A 287 10.70 -7.42 17.72
CA THR A 287 11.77 -6.48 18.11
C THR A 287 12.94 -6.48 17.12
N ASP A 288 13.70 -5.38 17.13
CA ASP A 288 15.02 -5.34 16.53
C ASP A 288 15.90 -6.43 17.18
N PRO A 289 16.65 -7.24 16.41
CA PRO A 289 17.50 -8.29 16.97
C PRO A 289 18.57 -7.79 17.96
N GLU A 290 18.96 -6.53 17.85
CA GLU A 290 20.02 -5.91 18.69
C GLU A 290 19.47 -5.01 19.81
N TYR A 291 18.21 -4.53 19.67
CA TYR A 291 17.58 -3.57 20.58
C TYR A 291 16.17 -4.02 20.97
N SER A 292 16.05 -4.67 22.10
CA SER A 292 14.79 -5.27 22.59
C SER A 292 13.68 -4.27 22.91
N ASN A 293 14.00 -2.98 23.01
CA ASN A 293 13.05 -1.89 23.24
C ASN A 293 12.59 -1.20 21.93
N VAL A 294 13.01 -1.73 20.77
CA VAL A 294 12.64 -1.23 19.44
C VAL A 294 11.84 -2.28 18.70
N TYR A 295 10.56 -2.03 18.51
CA TYR A 295 9.64 -2.84 17.70
C TYR A 295 9.62 -2.32 16.27
N ILE A 296 9.64 -3.22 15.29
CA ILE A 296 9.60 -2.86 13.87
C ILE A 296 8.47 -3.67 13.23
N ILE A 297 7.44 -2.97 12.74
CA ILE A 297 6.18 -3.57 12.30
C ILE A 297 5.71 -3.00 10.96
N GLY A 298 4.79 -3.71 10.32
CA GLY A 298 4.29 -3.35 9.00
C GLY A 298 5.36 -3.56 7.91
N ASP A 299 5.28 -2.76 6.88
CA ASP A 299 6.04 -2.98 5.64
C ASP A 299 7.55 -2.75 5.77
N VAL A 300 8.00 -2.05 6.81
CA VAL A 300 9.43 -1.90 7.13
C VAL A 300 10.02 -3.13 7.82
N SER A 301 9.20 -4.10 8.21
CA SER A 301 9.64 -5.34 8.84
C SER A 301 9.62 -6.52 7.87
N ALA A 302 10.45 -7.51 8.14
CA ALA A 302 10.42 -8.81 7.51
C ALA A 302 10.39 -9.87 8.59
N VAL A 303 9.28 -10.61 8.68
CA VAL A 303 9.10 -11.75 9.59
C VAL A 303 9.10 -13.02 8.76
N MET A 304 9.95 -13.98 9.13
CA MET A 304 10.04 -15.24 8.42
C MET A 304 8.86 -16.15 8.77
N ASN A 305 8.18 -16.62 7.73
CA ASN A 305 7.18 -17.67 7.88
C ASN A 305 7.90 -19.02 8.00
N ALA A 306 7.72 -19.69 9.12
CA ALA A 306 8.36 -20.99 9.42
C ALA A 306 7.92 -22.11 8.46
N GLN A 307 6.74 -21.97 7.82
CA GLN A 307 6.20 -23.00 6.92
C GLN A 307 6.91 -23.04 5.55
N ASN A 308 7.36 -21.91 5.03
CA ASN A 308 7.92 -21.82 3.69
C ASN A 308 9.30 -21.14 3.62
N ASN A 309 9.83 -20.75 4.77
CA ASN A 309 11.11 -20.06 4.91
C ASN A 309 11.24 -18.79 4.04
N ARG A 310 10.14 -18.07 3.87
CA ARG A 310 10.07 -16.77 3.18
C ARG A 310 9.47 -15.71 4.08
N PRO A 311 9.80 -14.43 3.92
CA PRO A 311 9.11 -13.36 4.65
C PRO A 311 7.62 -13.37 4.33
N TYR A 312 6.80 -13.08 5.34
CA TYR A 312 5.39 -12.77 5.10
C TYR A 312 5.25 -11.61 4.10
N PRO A 313 4.23 -11.62 3.24
CA PRO A 313 3.98 -10.51 2.32
C PRO A 313 3.59 -9.24 3.07
N THR A 314 3.78 -8.09 2.41
CA THR A 314 3.37 -6.79 2.93
C THR A 314 1.88 -6.56 2.61
N THR A 315 1.03 -6.72 3.60
CA THR A 315 -0.43 -6.53 3.48
C THR A 315 -0.98 -5.77 4.68
N ALA A 316 -2.11 -5.08 4.49
CA ALA A 316 -2.82 -4.40 5.58
C ALA A 316 -3.21 -5.38 6.71
N GLN A 317 -3.63 -6.58 6.35
CA GLN A 317 -4.00 -7.63 7.32
C GLN A 317 -2.84 -8.00 8.25
N ILE A 318 -1.65 -8.20 7.68
CA ILE A 318 -0.44 -8.53 8.45
C ILE A 318 -0.01 -7.32 9.27
N ALA A 319 -0.04 -6.12 8.70
CA ALA A 319 0.29 -4.87 9.41
C ALA A 319 -0.58 -4.66 10.65
N LEU A 320 -1.89 -4.88 10.55
CA LEU A 320 -2.83 -4.80 11.68
C LEU A 320 -2.49 -5.84 12.77
N LYS A 321 -2.20 -7.08 12.38
CA LYS A 321 -1.80 -8.15 13.31
C LYS A 321 -0.47 -7.85 14.00
N MET A 322 0.50 -7.30 13.27
CA MET A 322 1.76 -6.86 13.86
C MET A 322 1.55 -5.71 14.85
N GLY A 323 0.66 -4.76 14.56
CA GLY A 323 0.30 -3.68 15.48
C GLY A 323 -0.29 -4.21 16.79
N ASP A 324 -1.22 -5.16 16.71
CA ASP A 324 -1.79 -5.84 17.88
C ASP A 324 -0.71 -6.54 18.71
N GLN A 325 0.16 -7.32 18.05
CA GLN A 325 1.18 -8.11 18.74
C GLN A 325 2.27 -7.24 19.36
N ALA A 326 2.73 -6.22 18.65
CA ALA A 326 3.76 -5.29 19.16
C ALA A 326 3.26 -4.55 20.41
N ALA A 327 2.02 -4.06 20.37
CA ALA A 327 1.42 -3.41 21.55
C ALA A 327 1.30 -4.36 22.74
N LYS A 328 0.85 -5.60 22.50
CA LYS A 328 0.78 -6.62 23.54
C LYS A 328 2.16 -6.93 24.14
N ASN A 329 3.16 -7.10 23.30
CA ASN A 329 4.53 -7.42 23.72
C ASN A 329 5.18 -6.25 24.47
N LEU A 330 4.95 -5.01 24.03
CA LEU A 330 5.43 -3.82 24.73
C LEU A 330 4.78 -3.68 26.10
N LEU A 331 3.48 -3.92 26.23
CA LEU A 331 2.78 -3.92 27.53
C LEU A 331 3.29 -5.00 28.47
N ALA A 332 3.62 -6.19 27.97
CA ALA A 332 4.25 -7.26 28.73
C ALA A 332 5.66 -6.83 29.21
N GLN A 333 6.45 -6.24 28.32
CA GLN A 333 7.78 -5.76 28.65
C GLN A 333 7.77 -4.64 29.71
N LEU A 334 6.78 -3.74 29.67
CA LEU A 334 6.58 -2.72 30.70
C LEU A 334 6.35 -3.32 32.11
N LYS A 335 5.80 -4.54 32.16
CA LYS A 335 5.58 -5.32 33.41
C LYS A 335 6.77 -6.23 33.76
N GLY A 336 7.85 -6.23 32.96
CA GLY A 336 8.98 -7.14 33.15
C GLY A 336 8.72 -8.56 32.63
N GLU A 337 7.67 -8.76 31.83
CA GLU A 337 7.29 -10.04 31.24
C GLU A 337 7.89 -10.18 29.83
N LYS A 338 8.03 -11.41 29.35
CA LYS A 338 8.49 -11.69 27.99
C LYS A 338 7.34 -11.55 26.98
N GLY A 339 7.64 -10.99 25.83
CA GLY A 339 6.71 -10.91 24.70
C GLY A 339 6.48 -12.27 24.03
N ASP A 340 5.33 -12.41 23.39
CA ASP A 340 4.97 -13.60 22.62
C ASP A 340 5.55 -13.56 21.21
N LYS A 341 5.80 -14.74 20.65
CA LYS A 341 6.18 -14.90 19.25
C LYS A 341 5.04 -14.48 18.32
N PHE A 342 5.38 -13.73 17.27
CA PHE A 342 4.44 -13.40 16.21
C PHE A 342 4.16 -14.62 15.33
N THR A 343 2.89 -14.89 15.13
CA THR A 343 2.40 -15.89 14.17
C THR A 343 1.26 -15.28 13.37
N PHE A 344 1.18 -15.65 12.10
CA PHE A 344 0.14 -15.15 11.21
C PHE A 344 -0.46 -16.30 10.41
N GLU A 345 -1.78 -16.37 10.45
CA GLU A 345 -2.59 -17.23 9.61
C GLU A 345 -3.48 -16.33 8.73
N SER A 346 -3.38 -16.50 7.42
CA SER A 346 -4.12 -15.69 6.46
C SER A 346 -5.61 -15.97 6.54
N ALA A 347 -6.42 -14.93 6.67
CA ALA A 347 -7.87 -15.02 6.52
C ALA A 347 -8.32 -15.08 5.06
N GLY A 348 -7.38 -15.09 4.11
CA GLY A 348 -7.59 -15.03 2.68
C GLY A 348 -7.20 -13.69 2.09
N SER A 349 -7.38 -13.55 0.78
CA SER A 349 -7.08 -12.33 0.03
C SER A 349 -8.12 -12.14 -1.06
N VAL A 350 -8.67 -10.94 -1.20
CA VAL A 350 -9.69 -10.60 -2.19
C VAL A 350 -9.24 -9.36 -2.96
N ALA A 351 -9.20 -9.46 -4.28
CA ALA A 351 -8.90 -8.36 -5.20
C ALA A 351 -10.18 -7.82 -5.84
N SER A 352 -10.34 -6.51 -5.88
CA SER A 352 -11.45 -5.87 -6.59
C SER A 352 -11.19 -5.80 -8.10
N ILE A 353 -12.29 -5.89 -8.88
CA ILE A 353 -12.32 -5.60 -10.31
C ILE A 353 -13.37 -4.51 -10.51
N GLY A 354 -12.96 -3.26 -10.35
CA GLY A 354 -13.91 -2.16 -10.25
C GLY A 354 -14.77 -2.24 -8.99
N ASN A 355 -15.89 -1.52 -8.99
CA ASN A 355 -16.74 -1.40 -7.81
C ASN A 355 -17.68 -2.58 -7.58
N THR A 356 -18.00 -3.35 -8.63
CA THR A 356 -19.06 -4.36 -8.60
C THR A 356 -18.58 -5.80 -8.57
N HIS A 357 -17.33 -6.06 -8.94
CA HIS A 357 -16.77 -7.39 -9.02
C HIS A 357 -15.51 -7.52 -8.18
N ALA A 358 -15.26 -8.71 -7.70
CA ALA A 358 -14.03 -9.08 -7.03
C ALA A 358 -13.79 -10.59 -7.16
N PHE A 359 -12.63 -11.05 -6.78
CA PHE A 359 -12.29 -12.45 -6.74
C PHE A 359 -11.19 -12.69 -5.69
N GLY A 360 -11.18 -13.87 -5.12
CA GLY A 360 -10.17 -14.20 -4.12
C GLY A 360 -10.56 -15.37 -3.25
N LEU A 361 -9.90 -15.44 -2.08
CA LEU A 361 -10.08 -16.47 -1.06
C LEU A 361 -10.57 -15.84 0.24
N VAL A 362 -11.55 -16.48 0.87
CA VAL A 362 -11.91 -16.29 2.28
C VAL A 362 -11.54 -17.57 3.00
N GLY A 363 -10.52 -17.51 3.86
CA GLY A 363 -9.85 -18.72 4.33
C GLY A 363 -9.30 -19.53 3.15
N LYS A 364 -9.86 -20.70 2.92
CA LYS A 364 -9.53 -21.58 1.78
C LYS A 364 -10.62 -21.61 0.69
N THR A 365 -11.71 -20.87 0.88
CA THR A 365 -12.88 -20.89 -0.03
C THR A 365 -12.72 -19.82 -1.09
N ALA A 366 -12.76 -20.22 -2.37
CA ALA A 366 -12.76 -19.31 -3.50
C ALA A 366 -14.11 -18.58 -3.60
N ILE A 367 -14.04 -17.26 -3.79
CA ILE A 367 -15.20 -16.39 -4.04
C ILE A 367 -14.95 -15.53 -5.26
N LYS A 368 -16.01 -15.20 -5.99
CA LYS A 368 -15.93 -14.37 -7.21
C LYS A 368 -17.24 -13.63 -7.47
N GLY A 369 -17.17 -12.57 -8.28
CA GLY A 369 -18.31 -11.77 -8.71
C GLY A 369 -18.81 -10.79 -7.64
N TYR A 370 -20.10 -10.51 -7.64
CA TYR A 370 -20.76 -9.60 -6.69
C TYR A 370 -20.62 -10.02 -5.22
N PRO A 371 -20.79 -11.31 -4.85
CA PRO A 371 -20.55 -11.73 -3.47
C PRO A 371 -19.14 -11.43 -2.99
N ALA A 372 -18.15 -11.62 -3.85
CA ALA A 372 -16.77 -11.31 -3.52
C ALA A 372 -16.54 -9.79 -3.36
N SER A 373 -17.21 -8.96 -4.16
CA SER A 373 -17.17 -7.49 -4.00
C SER A 373 -17.73 -7.05 -2.65
N PHE A 374 -18.85 -7.63 -2.23
CA PHE A 374 -19.41 -7.39 -0.90
C PHE A 374 -18.42 -7.76 0.22
N VAL A 375 -17.81 -8.94 0.13
CA VAL A 375 -16.81 -9.38 1.11
C VAL A 375 -15.58 -8.45 1.12
N LYS A 376 -15.11 -7.99 -0.05
CA LYS A 376 -14.01 -7.02 -0.14
C LYS A 376 -14.34 -5.74 0.62
N LYS A 377 -15.54 -5.18 0.42
CA LYS A 377 -15.99 -3.98 1.14
C LYS A 377 -16.09 -4.19 2.65
N ALA A 378 -16.59 -5.34 3.08
CA ALA A 378 -16.62 -5.70 4.51
C ALA A 378 -15.21 -5.83 5.13
N ILE A 379 -14.23 -6.32 4.36
CA ILE A 379 -12.83 -6.37 4.78
C ILE A 379 -12.28 -4.94 4.97
N MET A 380 -12.59 -4.02 4.07
CA MET A 380 -12.19 -2.62 4.14
C MET A 380 -12.81 -1.94 5.37
N ASP A 381 -14.10 -2.14 5.62
CA ASP A 381 -14.79 -1.60 6.79
C ASP A 381 -14.22 -2.14 8.11
N LYS A 382 -13.85 -3.42 8.15
CA LYS A 382 -13.14 -4.02 9.29
C LYS A 382 -11.77 -3.37 9.53
N SER A 383 -11.06 -3.01 8.48
CA SER A 383 -9.78 -2.29 8.56
C SER A 383 -9.98 -0.90 9.17
N LEU A 384 -10.98 -0.15 8.70
CA LEU A 384 -11.37 1.14 9.26
C LEU A 384 -11.74 1.04 10.74
N LEU A 385 -12.51 0.04 11.12
CA LEU A 385 -12.85 -0.21 12.52
C LEU A 385 -11.60 -0.44 13.38
N ALA A 386 -10.62 -1.18 12.84
CA ALA A 386 -9.40 -1.54 13.55
C ALA A 386 -8.46 -0.35 13.81
N THR A 387 -8.46 0.66 12.94
CA THR A 387 -7.58 1.83 13.00
C THR A 387 -8.31 3.10 13.44
N GLY A 388 -9.55 3.30 13.02
CA GLY A 388 -10.34 4.51 13.25
C GLY A 388 -11.48 4.36 14.27
N GLY A 389 -11.81 3.14 14.66
CA GLY A 389 -12.94 2.86 15.53
C GLY A 389 -14.30 2.98 14.83
N LEU A 390 -15.37 2.85 15.60
CA LEU A 390 -16.75 2.87 15.08
C LEU A 390 -17.10 4.17 14.35
N LYS A 391 -16.64 5.32 14.85
CA LYS A 391 -16.90 6.64 14.25
C LYS A 391 -16.42 6.69 12.81
N GLU A 392 -15.16 6.32 12.57
CA GLU A 392 -14.58 6.40 11.23
C GLU A 392 -15.12 5.29 10.32
N MET A 393 -15.40 4.11 10.85
CA MET A 393 -16.05 3.04 10.09
C MET A 393 -17.42 3.51 9.56
N PHE A 394 -18.26 4.16 10.38
CA PHE A 394 -19.56 4.67 9.91
C PHE A 394 -19.43 5.87 8.98
N ALA A 395 -18.43 6.74 9.19
CA ALA A 395 -18.23 7.94 8.36
C ALA A 395 -17.63 7.61 6.98
N LYS A 396 -16.71 6.66 6.90
CA LYS A 396 -15.89 6.36 5.72
C LYS A 396 -16.12 4.98 5.11
N GLY A 397 -16.88 4.12 5.78
CA GLY A 397 -17.11 2.73 5.36
C GLY A 397 -17.76 2.60 3.99
N ARG A 398 -17.59 1.42 3.41
CA ARG A 398 -18.04 1.08 2.06
C ARG A 398 -19.46 0.49 2.09
N PHE A 399 -20.42 1.33 2.52
CA PHE A 399 -21.84 0.95 2.54
C PHE A 399 -22.53 1.18 1.20
N ASP A 400 -21.82 1.72 0.22
CA ASP A 400 -22.23 1.91 -1.17
C ASP A 400 -22.15 0.59 -1.95
N LEU A 401 -23.09 -0.30 -1.72
CA LEU A 401 -23.07 -1.65 -2.28
C LEU A 401 -23.34 -1.70 -3.78
N TYR A 402 -23.88 -0.64 -4.38
CA TYR A 402 -24.36 -0.60 -5.76
C TYR A 402 -24.10 0.75 -6.42
N HIS A 403 -22.89 1.00 -6.88
CA HIS A 403 -22.61 2.17 -7.74
C HIS A 403 -21.67 1.81 -8.86
#